data_413b168f1e63f7676591b874369e7173
#
_entry.id   413b168f1e63f7676591b874369e7173
#
_cell.length_a   1.000
_cell.length_b   1.000
_cell.length_c   1.000
_cell.angle_alpha   90.00
_cell.angle_beta   90.00
_cell.angle_gamma   90.00
#
_symmetry.space_group_name_H-M   'P 1'
#
loop_
_entity.id
_entity.type
_entity.pdbx_description
1 polymer ?
#
loop_
_entity_poly.entity_id
_entity_poly.type
_entity_poly.pdbx_seq_one_letter_code
_entity_poly.pdbx_strand_id
1 'polypeptide(L)'
;MLQQIDKKQKLFIYLFFLLLLTTFNNLSLSNSEYLKLKINQIKVSGLNSKNNIQISEEFNKLLHQKNIFFISKDHFINILEKNNLIHSFKVRKIYPNSIEVQIKKTELLAVTNRNNKKFFIGSNGKLINFESYNKSLPYVFGKIKIKDFIEFKKIIAKSKFNFEEISELYFFPSGRWDIKNNKGILIKLPETNLLKALNLAYQITINEIFKNDKVIDLRIYNYVISTNE
;
A
#
# COMPACT_ATOMS: atom_id res chain seq x y z
N MET A 1 -45.02 28.20 53.76
CA MET A 1 -44.34 26.88 53.64
C MET A 1 -43.82 26.74 52.23
N LEU A 2 -42.56 26.98 52.02
CA LEU A 2 -41.95 26.78 50.67
C LEU A 2 -41.61 25.26 50.57
N GLN A 3 -42.33 24.57 49.70
CA GLN A 3 -42.02 23.14 49.43
C GLN A 3 -40.60 23.05 48.84
N GLN A 4 -39.75 22.28 49.51
CA GLN A 4 -38.42 21.93 48.98
C GLN A 4 -38.60 21.13 47.70
N ILE A 5 -38.19 21.71 46.60
CA ILE A 5 -38.19 21.05 45.29
C ILE A 5 -37.20 19.87 45.36
N ASP A 6 -37.68 18.66 45.08
CA ASP A 6 -36.89 17.43 45.09
C ASP A 6 -35.70 17.50 44.09
N LYS A 7 -34.60 16.83 44.42
CA LYS A 7 -33.36 16.82 43.58
C LYS A 7 -33.65 16.44 42.13
N LYS A 8 -34.57 15.54 41.89
CA LYS A 8 -35.01 15.09 40.54
C LYS A 8 -35.73 16.23 39.80
N GLN A 9 -36.59 16.96 40.49
CA GLN A 9 -37.30 18.12 39.89
C GLN A 9 -36.34 19.26 39.54
N LYS A 10 -35.34 19.52 40.38
CA LYS A 10 -34.28 20.50 40.06
C LYS A 10 -33.49 20.08 38.84
N LEU A 11 -33.13 18.82 38.69
CA LEU A 11 -32.42 18.31 37.52
C LEU A 11 -33.25 18.47 36.24
N PHE A 12 -34.56 18.17 36.30
CA PHE A 12 -35.46 18.39 35.16
C PHE A 12 -35.60 19.89 34.78
N ILE A 13 -35.68 20.77 35.77
CA ILE A 13 -35.70 22.21 35.53
C ILE A 13 -34.41 22.69 34.85
N TYR A 14 -33.24 22.22 35.32
CA TYR A 14 -31.97 22.60 34.69
C TYR A 14 -31.86 22.05 33.26
N LEU A 15 -32.31 20.81 33.01
CA LEU A 15 -32.33 20.21 31.69
C LEU A 15 -33.29 20.91 30.73
N PHE A 16 -34.45 21.36 31.23
CA PHE A 16 -35.41 22.14 30.49
C PHE A 16 -34.85 23.55 30.13
N PHE A 17 -34.20 24.24 31.09
CA PHE A 17 -33.53 25.52 30.82
C PHE A 17 -32.36 25.36 29.85
N LEU A 18 -31.59 24.30 29.98
CA LEU A 18 -30.51 24.01 29.03
C LEU A 18 -31.05 23.78 27.63
N LEU A 19 -32.12 23.01 27.47
CA LEU A 19 -32.85 22.83 26.21
C LEU A 19 -33.40 24.17 25.67
N LEU A 20 -33.98 25.00 26.51
CA LEU A 20 -34.48 26.32 26.13
C LEU A 20 -33.35 27.22 25.63
N LEU A 21 -32.24 27.28 26.36
CA LEU A 21 -31.07 28.09 25.94
C LEU A 21 -30.47 27.60 24.63
N THR A 22 -30.46 26.27 24.37
CA THR A 22 -29.98 25.72 23.12
C THR A 22 -30.93 25.97 21.94
N THR A 23 -32.24 26.07 22.19
CA THR A 23 -33.23 26.33 21.14
C THR A 23 -33.37 27.82 20.79
N PHE A 24 -33.27 28.74 21.75
CA PHE A 24 -33.42 30.18 21.45
C PHE A 24 -32.26 30.78 20.66
N ASN A 25 -31.04 30.23 20.74
CA ASN A 25 -29.91 30.72 19.97
C ASN A 25 -29.90 30.22 18.51
N ASN A 26 -30.78 29.28 18.15
CA ASN A 26 -30.80 28.65 16.82
C ASN A 26 -31.71 29.35 15.79
N LEU A 27 -32.54 30.31 16.20
CA LEU A 27 -33.48 30.97 15.28
C LEU A 27 -32.82 32.05 14.40
N SER A 28 -31.57 32.42 14.69
CA SER A 28 -30.79 33.37 13.87
C SER A 28 -29.59 32.75 13.17
N LEU A 29 -29.49 31.39 13.14
CA LEU A 29 -28.52 30.72 12.27
C LEU A 29 -28.93 30.98 10.82
N SER A 30 -28.50 32.14 10.34
CA SER A 30 -28.64 32.48 8.94
C SER A 30 -28.14 31.32 8.08
N ASN A 31 -28.76 31.06 6.93
CA ASN A 31 -28.37 30.06 5.94
C ASN A 31 -26.88 30.05 5.61
N SER A 32 -26.11 31.06 6.04
CA SER A 32 -24.67 31.16 5.85
C SER A 32 -23.84 30.17 6.67
N GLU A 33 -24.27 29.72 7.86
CA GLU A 33 -23.48 28.79 8.66
C GLU A 33 -23.60 27.35 8.19
N TYR A 34 -24.76 26.94 7.72
CA TYR A 34 -24.91 25.64 7.05
C TYR A 34 -24.07 25.55 5.77
N LEU A 35 -23.86 26.66 5.07
CA LEU A 35 -22.98 26.76 3.90
C LEU A 35 -21.51 26.62 4.29
N LYS A 36 -21.10 27.04 5.48
CA LYS A 36 -19.72 26.89 5.97
C LYS A 36 -19.31 25.43 6.21
N LEU A 37 -20.27 24.53 6.42
CA LEU A 37 -20.01 23.10 6.64
C LEU A 37 -20.02 22.29 5.35
N LYS A 38 -20.34 22.90 4.23
CA LYS A 38 -20.28 22.27 2.92
C LYS A 38 -18.85 22.22 2.41
N ILE A 39 -18.44 21.04 1.94
CA ILE A 39 -17.09 20.84 1.41
C ILE A 39 -16.90 21.75 0.18
N ASN A 40 -15.88 22.58 0.22
CA ASN A 40 -15.48 23.43 -0.91
C ASN A 40 -14.02 23.22 -1.31
N GLN A 41 -13.22 22.58 -0.47
CA GLN A 41 -11.81 22.30 -0.79
C GLN A 41 -11.43 20.87 -0.43
N ILE A 42 -10.85 20.14 -1.40
CA ILE A 42 -10.27 18.82 -1.20
C ILE A 42 -8.83 18.85 -1.69
N LYS A 43 -7.90 18.66 -0.75
CA LYS A 43 -6.46 18.62 -1.03
C LYS A 43 -5.98 17.18 -1.06
N VAL A 44 -5.39 16.76 -2.18
CA VAL A 44 -4.78 15.43 -2.36
C VAL A 44 -3.27 15.59 -2.49
N SER A 45 -2.53 14.72 -1.80
CA SER A 45 -1.06 14.72 -1.82
C SER A 45 -0.50 13.30 -1.75
N GLY A 46 0.76 13.12 -2.18
CA GLY A 46 1.51 11.87 -2.05
C GLY A 46 1.79 11.14 -3.38
N LEU A 47 1.13 11.51 -4.47
CA LEU A 47 1.46 11.08 -5.83
C LEU A 47 2.13 12.21 -6.61
N ASN A 48 2.36 12.01 -7.91
CA ASN A 48 2.77 13.11 -8.80
C ASN A 48 1.62 14.12 -8.99
N SER A 49 1.94 15.35 -9.41
CA SER A 49 0.97 16.44 -9.54
C SER A 49 -0.23 16.07 -10.41
N LYS A 50 -0.01 15.42 -11.55
CA LYS A 50 -1.07 15.00 -12.49
C LYS A 50 -2.08 14.06 -11.80
N ASN A 51 -1.59 13.02 -11.11
CA ASN A 51 -2.45 12.05 -10.44
C ASN A 51 -3.16 12.66 -9.22
N ASN A 52 -2.49 13.54 -8.47
CA ASN A 52 -3.12 14.24 -7.34
C ASN A 52 -4.28 15.12 -7.82
N ILE A 53 -4.10 15.87 -8.92
CA ILE A 53 -5.13 16.71 -9.52
C ILE A 53 -6.31 15.86 -9.98
N GLN A 54 -6.06 14.80 -10.74
CA GLN A 54 -7.11 13.90 -11.22
C GLN A 54 -7.96 13.33 -10.08
N ILE A 55 -7.33 12.82 -9.02
CA ILE A 55 -8.03 12.29 -7.85
C ILE A 55 -8.79 13.39 -7.12
N SER A 56 -8.22 14.59 -7.01
CA SER A 56 -8.90 15.74 -6.39
C SER A 56 -10.15 16.15 -7.18
N GLU A 57 -10.10 16.13 -8.50
CA GLU A 57 -11.25 16.42 -9.36
C GLU A 57 -12.35 15.36 -9.23
N GLU A 58 -11.98 14.07 -9.16
CA GLU A 58 -12.93 12.98 -8.92
C GLU A 58 -13.64 13.15 -7.56
N PHE A 59 -12.90 13.50 -6.51
CA PHE A 59 -13.48 13.80 -5.21
C PHE A 59 -14.36 15.04 -5.24
N ASN A 60 -13.94 16.09 -5.90
CA ASN A 60 -14.75 17.31 -6.03
C ASN A 60 -16.08 17.02 -6.72
N LYS A 61 -16.11 16.21 -7.79
CA LYS A 61 -17.36 15.81 -8.45
C LYS A 61 -18.32 15.07 -7.51
N LEU A 62 -17.80 14.28 -6.57
CA LEU A 62 -18.61 13.46 -5.67
C LEU A 62 -19.00 14.16 -4.38
N LEU A 63 -18.13 14.99 -3.83
CA LEU A 63 -18.21 15.49 -2.46
C LEU A 63 -18.44 17.00 -2.37
N HIS A 64 -18.24 17.77 -3.45
CA HIS A 64 -18.46 19.20 -3.45
C HIS A 64 -19.89 19.56 -2.98
N GLN A 65 -20.00 20.55 -2.12
CA GLN A 65 -21.26 20.98 -1.50
C GLN A 65 -21.96 19.96 -0.59
N LYS A 66 -21.39 18.77 -0.36
CA LYS A 66 -21.88 17.86 0.68
C LYS A 66 -21.45 18.34 2.07
N ASN A 67 -22.26 18.06 3.07
CA ASN A 67 -21.92 18.41 4.44
C ASN A 67 -20.79 17.51 4.95
N ILE A 68 -19.72 18.11 5.49
CA ILE A 68 -18.50 17.43 5.94
C ILE A 68 -18.77 16.38 7.03
N PHE A 69 -19.81 16.56 7.87
CA PHE A 69 -20.15 15.61 8.94
C PHE A 69 -20.63 14.27 8.39
N PHE A 70 -21.36 14.27 7.29
CA PHE A 70 -21.94 13.06 6.69
C PHE A 70 -20.99 12.31 5.75
N ILE A 71 -19.77 12.78 5.59
CA ILE A 71 -18.77 12.08 4.76
C ILE A 71 -18.14 10.94 5.57
N SER A 72 -18.27 9.72 5.05
CA SER A 72 -17.64 8.51 5.58
C SER A 72 -16.36 8.14 4.81
N LYS A 73 -15.58 7.23 5.37
CA LYS A 73 -14.37 6.69 4.73
C LYS A 73 -14.67 5.98 3.40
N ASP A 74 -15.83 5.37 3.27
CA ASP A 74 -16.22 4.58 2.10
C ASP A 74 -16.30 5.42 0.82
N HIS A 75 -16.63 6.72 0.94
CA HIS A 75 -16.61 7.63 -0.20
C HIS A 75 -15.22 7.76 -0.83
N PHE A 76 -14.15 7.55 -0.04
CA PHE A 76 -12.78 7.64 -0.52
C PHE A 76 -12.25 6.30 -1.03
N ILE A 77 -12.63 5.19 -0.38
CA ILE A 77 -12.19 3.84 -0.72
C ILE A 77 -12.49 3.52 -2.19
N ASN A 78 -13.71 3.77 -2.64
CA ASN A 78 -14.15 3.45 -3.99
C ASN A 78 -13.34 4.13 -5.11
N ILE A 79 -12.78 5.31 -4.85
CA ILE A 79 -11.93 6.03 -5.79
C ILE A 79 -10.47 5.59 -5.65
N LEU A 80 -9.96 5.53 -4.41
CA LEU A 80 -8.55 5.30 -4.16
C LEU A 80 -8.13 3.85 -4.41
N GLU A 81 -8.99 2.87 -4.16
CA GLU A 81 -8.67 1.45 -4.42
C GLU A 81 -8.59 1.09 -5.90
N LYS A 82 -9.22 1.87 -6.78
CA LYS A 82 -9.10 1.70 -8.24
C LYS A 82 -7.72 2.08 -8.76
N ASN A 83 -6.99 2.91 -8.03
CA ASN A 83 -5.67 3.34 -8.44
C ASN A 83 -4.57 2.41 -7.89
N ASN A 84 -3.96 1.63 -8.78
CA ASN A 84 -2.94 0.65 -8.41
C ASN A 84 -1.62 1.28 -7.88
N LEU A 85 -1.43 2.59 -8.06
CA LEU A 85 -0.27 3.31 -7.51
C LEU A 85 -0.40 3.60 -6.01
N ILE A 86 -1.57 3.37 -5.41
CA ILE A 86 -1.82 3.69 -4.01
C ILE A 86 -1.54 2.46 -3.14
N HIS A 87 -0.62 2.61 -2.19
CA HIS A 87 -0.33 1.60 -1.17
C HIS A 87 -1.30 1.74 0.01
N SER A 88 -1.44 2.96 0.53
CA SER A 88 -2.35 3.30 1.62
C SER A 88 -2.68 4.78 1.59
N PHE A 89 -3.70 5.19 2.34
CA PHE A 89 -4.09 6.59 2.43
C PHE A 89 -4.61 6.94 3.82
N LYS A 90 -4.55 8.23 4.15
CA LYS A 90 -5.16 8.83 5.33
C LYS A 90 -6.05 9.97 4.89
N VAL A 91 -7.26 10.04 5.46
CA VAL A 91 -8.20 11.13 5.22
C VAL A 91 -8.39 11.89 6.51
N ARG A 92 -8.27 13.21 6.45
CA ARG A 92 -8.51 14.13 7.56
C ARG A 92 -9.56 15.16 7.16
N LYS A 93 -10.56 15.33 8.01
CA LYS A 93 -11.52 16.42 7.90
C LYS A 93 -10.90 17.67 8.56
N ILE A 94 -10.84 18.77 7.84
CA ILE A 94 -10.36 20.06 8.33
C ILE A 94 -11.57 20.99 8.34
N TYR A 95 -12.13 21.13 9.53
CA TYR A 95 -13.30 21.97 9.69
C TYR A 95 -12.99 23.44 9.42
N PRO A 96 -13.94 24.23 8.87
CA PRO A 96 -15.35 23.86 8.69
C PRO A 96 -15.67 23.10 7.37
N ASN A 97 -14.82 23.15 6.33
CA ASN A 97 -15.25 22.86 4.96
C ASN A 97 -14.19 22.21 4.06
N SER A 98 -13.11 21.69 4.64
CA SER A 98 -11.99 21.16 3.86
C SER A 98 -11.69 19.69 4.21
N ILE A 99 -11.19 18.93 3.23
CA ILE A 99 -10.71 17.56 3.41
C ILE A 99 -9.29 17.45 2.88
N GLU A 100 -8.43 16.80 3.65
CA GLU A 100 -7.09 16.45 3.23
C GLU A 100 -6.96 14.94 3.07
N VAL A 101 -6.48 14.51 1.89
CA VAL A 101 -6.19 13.12 1.56
C VAL A 101 -4.69 12.97 1.34
N GLN A 102 -4.03 12.27 2.25
CA GLN A 102 -2.62 11.96 2.16
C GLN A 102 -2.46 10.53 1.64
N ILE A 103 -1.81 10.37 0.50
CA ILE A 103 -1.60 9.08 -0.17
C ILE A 103 -0.15 8.63 0.03
N LYS A 104 0.02 7.38 0.44
CA LYS A 104 1.31 6.70 0.37
C LYS A 104 1.39 5.94 -0.95
N LYS A 105 2.32 6.35 -1.82
CA LYS A 105 2.59 5.67 -3.09
C LYS A 105 3.12 4.26 -2.85
N THR A 106 2.74 3.31 -3.71
CA THR A 106 3.31 1.97 -3.71
C THR A 106 4.75 1.97 -4.24
N GLU A 107 5.59 1.12 -3.68
CA GLU A 107 6.93 0.88 -4.19
C GLU A 107 6.87 -0.16 -5.30
N LEU A 108 7.62 0.05 -6.38
CA LEU A 108 7.78 -0.92 -7.45
C LEU A 108 8.89 -1.89 -7.05
N LEU A 109 8.58 -3.19 -7.03
CA LEU A 109 9.46 -4.23 -6.50
C LEU A 109 10.14 -5.06 -7.59
N ALA A 110 9.43 -5.32 -8.67
CA ALA A 110 9.92 -6.15 -9.77
C ALA A 110 9.14 -5.85 -11.06
N VAL A 111 9.61 -6.43 -12.16
CA VAL A 111 8.98 -6.37 -13.48
C VAL A 111 8.52 -7.76 -13.89
N THR A 112 7.38 -7.86 -14.56
CA THR A 112 6.89 -9.12 -15.14
C THR A 112 6.15 -8.87 -16.44
N ASN A 113 6.01 -9.91 -17.26
CA ASN A 113 5.18 -9.86 -18.48
C ASN A 113 3.88 -10.64 -18.25
N ARG A 114 2.77 -10.04 -18.70
CA ARG A 114 1.49 -10.74 -18.83
C ARG A 114 0.86 -10.37 -20.17
N ASN A 115 0.45 -11.38 -20.91
CA ASN A 115 -0.18 -11.18 -22.24
C ASN A 115 0.65 -10.24 -23.15
N ASN A 116 1.96 -10.47 -23.21
CA ASN A 116 2.94 -9.67 -23.95
C ASN A 116 3.00 -8.17 -23.57
N LYS A 117 2.46 -7.83 -22.41
CA LYS A 117 2.58 -6.48 -21.84
C LYS A 117 3.44 -6.50 -20.58
N LYS A 118 4.30 -5.49 -20.46
CA LYS A 118 5.16 -5.27 -19.30
C LYS A 118 4.35 -4.66 -18.16
N PHE A 119 4.46 -5.24 -16.97
CA PHE A 119 3.87 -4.73 -15.75
C PHE A 119 4.91 -4.65 -14.64
N PHE A 120 4.73 -3.71 -13.74
CA PHE A 120 5.46 -3.66 -12.49
C PHE A 120 4.65 -4.30 -11.37
N ILE A 121 5.33 -5.00 -10.46
CA ILE A 121 4.73 -5.55 -9.26
C ILE A 121 4.92 -4.54 -8.14
N GLY A 122 3.81 -4.04 -7.60
CA GLY A 122 3.82 -3.09 -6.50
C GLY A 122 3.90 -3.76 -5.13
N SER A 123 4.43 -3.05 -4.14
CA SER A 123 4.45 -3.49 -2.73
C SER A 123 3.05 -3.68 -2.12
N ASN A 124 2.03 -3.13 -2.76
CA ASN A 124 0.62 -3.31 -2.43
C ASN A 124 0.01 -4.60 -3.02
N GLY A 125 0.80 -5.43 -3.70
CA GLY A 125 0.34 -6.67 -4.32
C GLY A 125 -0.46 -6.49 -5.61
N LYS A 126 -0.40 -5.32 -6.23
CA LYS A 126 -1.10 -5.02 -7.50
C LYS A 126 -0.11 -4.93 -8.67
N LEU A 127 -0.61 -5.26 -9.87
CA LEU A 127 0.12 -5.00 -11.11
C LEU A 127 -0.11 -3.55 -11.54
N ILE A 128 0.98 -2.89 -11.92
CA ILE A 128 0.99 -1.49 -12.29
C ILE A 128 1.49 -1.38 -13.73
N ASN A 129 0.69 -0.76 -14.58
CA ASN A 129 1.13 -0.35 -15.90
C ASN A 129 1.77 1.04 -15.77
N PHE A 130 3.08 1.13 -16.06
CA PHE A 130 3.83 2.37 -15.95
C PHE A 130 4.79 2.46 -17.15
N GLU A 131 4.83 3.61 -17.80
CA GLU A 131 5.54 3.76 -19.08
C GLU A 131 7.06 3.78 -18.91
N SER A 132 7.57 4.33 -17.82
CA SER A 132 9.02 4.42 -17.59
C SER A 132 9.34 4.40 -16.08
N TYR A 133 10.42 3.70 -15.74
CA TYR A 133 10.97 3.67 -14.39
C TYR A 133 12.49 3.61 -14.46
N ASN A 134 13.17 4.53 -13.78
CA ASN A 134 14.60 4.75 -13.91
C ASN A 134 15.49 3.87 -13.01
N LYS A 135 14.89 3.01 -12.16
CA LYS A 135 15.66 2.07 -11.34
C LYS A 135 15.69 0.69 -11.99
N SER A 136 16.83 0.01 -11.88
CA SER A 136 16.91 -1.41 -12.21
C SER A 136 16.10 -2.20 -11.20
N LEU A 137 15.14 -3.00 -11.69
CA LEU A 137 14.33 -3.90 -10.89
C LEU A 137 14.47 -5.31 -11.43
N PRO A 138 14.44 -6.33 -10.57
CA PRO A 138 14.52 -7.71 -11.01
C PRO A 138 13.34 -8.07 -11.92
N TYR A 139 13.63 -8.87 -12.94
CA TYR A 139 12.61 -9.40 -13.84
C TYR A 139 12.08 -10.73 -13.33
N VAL A 140 10.77 -10.89 -13.27
CA VAL A 140 10.13 -12.12 -12.78
C VAL A 140 9.51 -12.87 -13.95
N PHE A 141 10.04 -14.05 -14.22
CA PHE A 141 9.58 -14.97 -15.24
C PHE A 141 8.67 -16.06 -14.66
N GLY A 142 7.75 -16.55 -15.46
CA GLY A 142 6.81 -17.60 -15.09
C GLY A 142 5.40 -17.09 -14.78
N LYS A 143 4.45 -18.03 -14.66
CA LYS A 143 3.03 -17.73 -14.34
C LYS A 143 2.86 -17.61 -12.82
N ILE A 144 3.26 -16.47 -12.26
CA ILE A 144 3.18 -16.24 -10.80
C ILE A 144 1.83 -15.68 -10.38
N LYS A 145 1.39 -16.01 -9.17
CA LYS A 145 0.46 -15.20 -8.39
C LYS A 145 1.29 -14.14 -7.64
N ILE A 146 0.85 -12.90 -7.64
CA ILE A 146 1.61 -11.81 -7.02
C ILE A 146 1.84 -12.07 -5.53
N LYS A 147 0.91 -12.75 -4.87
CA LYS A 147 1.03 -13.17 -3.48
C LYS A 147 2.28 -14.05 -3.26
N ASP A 148 2.53 -15.03 -4.14
CA ASP A 148 3.68 -15.93 -4.03
C ASP A 148 5.01 -15.16 -4.14
N PHE A 149 5.07 -14.17 -5.04
CA PHE A 149 6.23 -13.28 -5.13
C PHE A 149 6.44 -12.44 -3.86
N ILE A 150 5.37 -11.87 -3.31
CA ILE A 150 5.47 -11.07 -2.07
C ILE A 150 5.93 -11.94 -0.89
N GLU A 151 5.45 -13.18 -0.80
CA GLU A 151 5.87 -14.14 0.23
C GLU A 151 7.35 -14.52 0.05
N PHE A 152 7.78 -14.83 -1.17
CA PHE A 152 9.18 -15.12 -1.47
C PHE A 152 10.10 -13.94 -1.15
N LYS A 153 9.71 -12.71 -1.53
CA LYS A 153 10.46 -11.49 -1.17
C LYS A 153 10.61 -11.34 0.34
N LYS A 154 9.57 -11.68 1.12
CA LYS A 154 9.67 -11.65 2.59
C LYS A 154 10.67 -12.68 3.13
N ILE A 155 10.79 -13.85 2.47
CA ILE A 155 11.77 -14.86 2.86
C ILE A 155 13.18 -14.37 2.53
N ILE A 156 13.39 -13.76 1.36
CA ILE A 156 14.69 -13.14 1.01
C ILE A 156 15.07 -12.07 2.03
N ALA A 157 14.13 -11.21 2.43
CA ALA A 157 14.38 -10.16 3.42
C ALA A 157 14.75 -10.68 4.83
N LYS A 158 14.41 -11.95 5.14
CA LYS A 158 14.82 -12.62 6.39
C LYS A 158 16.16 -13.36 6.25
N SER A 159 16.65 -13.55 5.03
CA SER A 159 17.92 -14.19 4.74
C SER A 159 19.06 -13.18 4.72
N LYS A 160 20.30 -13.69 4.58
CA LYS A 160 21.49 -12.88 4.33
C LYS A 160 21.59 -12.42 2.87
N PHE A 161 20.76 -12.96 1.98
CA PHE A 161 20.79 -12.64 0.55
C PHE A 161 20.13 -11.28 0.29
N ASN A 162 20.82 -10.38 -0.42
CA ASN A 162 20.29 -9.05 -0.70
C ASN A 162 19.39 -9.09 -1.95
N PHE A 163 18.14 -8.62 -1.81
CA PHE A 163 17.21 -8.54 -2.92
C PHE A 163 17.69 -7.62 -4.05
N GLU A 164 18.47 -6.58 -3.75
CA GLU A 164 19.02 -5.64 -4.74
C GLU A 164 20.11 -6.27 -5.63
N GLU A 165 20.67 -7.39 -5.21
CA GLU A 165 21.63 -8.16 -6.00
C GLU A 165 20.98 -9.11 -7.01
N ILE A 166 19.65 -9.19 -7.03
CA ILE A 166 18.90 -10.06 -7.94
C ILE A 166 18.59 -9.30 -9.23
N SER A 167 18.96 -9.91 -10.37
CA SER A 167 18.58 -9.40 -11.69
C SER A 167 17.34 -10.10 -12.26
N GLU A 168 17.20 -11.40 -12.00
CA GLU A 168 16.11 -12.20 -12.54
C GLU A 168 15.61 -13.22 -11.52
N LEU A 169 14.31 -13.50 -11.57
CA LEU A 169 13.62 -14.49 -10.76
C LEU A 169 12.82 -15.40 -11.67
N TYR A 170 12.93 -16.70 -11.49
CA TYR A 170 12.22 -17.70 -12.27
C TYR A 170 11.30 -18.48 -11.36
N PHE A 171 9.99 -18.41 -11.63
CA PHE A 171 8.99 -19.18 -10.91
C PHE A 171 8.51 -20.36 -11.74
N PHE A 172 8.51 -21.54 -11.16
CA PHE A 172 8.09 -22.78 -11.79
C PHE A 172 6.71 -23.22 -11.29
N PRO A 173 5.96 -23.99 -12.09
CA PRO A 173 4.64 -24.50 -11.69
C PRO A 173 4.65 -25.36 -10.41
N SER A 174 5.78 -25.96 -10.05
CA SER A 174 5.97 -26.70 -8.81
C SER A 174 5.99 -25.81 -7.55
N GLY A 175 6.05 -24.50 -7.70
CA GLY A 175 6.22 -23.54 -6.60
C GLY A 175 7.69 -23.17 -6.32
N ARG A 176 8.62 -23.78 -7.05
CA ARG A 176 10.05 -23.52 -6.91
C ARG A 176 10.45 -22.18 -7.49
N TRP A 177 11.46 -21.57 -6.87
CA TRP A 177 12.11 -20.35 -7.34
C TRP A 177 13.57 -20.61 -7.70
N ASP A 178 14.02 -20.05 -8.81
CA ASP A 178 15.43 -19.90 -9.13
C ASP A 178 15.75 -18.40 -9.21
N ILE A 179 16.98 -18.02 -8.84
CA ILE A 179 17.44 -16.63 -8.77
C ILE A 179 18.66 -16.49 -9.68
N LYS A 180 18.72 -15.42 -10.47
CA LYS A 180 19.94 -14.98 -11.11
C LYS A 180 20.40 -13.67 -10.49
N ASN A 181 21.63 -13.64 -10.03
CA ASN A 181 22.17 -12.43 -9.42
C ASN A 181 22.76 -11.47 -10.47
N ASN A 182 23.15 -10.26 -10.04
CA ASN A 182 23.75 -9.24 -10.91
C ASN A 182 25.13 -9.65 -11.49
N LYS A 183 25.77 -10.69 -10.93
CA LYS A 183 27.02 -11.27 -11.45
C LYS A 183 26.77 -12.33 -12.53
N GLY A 184 25.48 -12.63 -12.82
CA GLY A 184 25.09 -13.62 -13.82
C GLY A 184 25.00 -15.06 -13.30
N ILE A 185 25.21 -15.30 -12.00
CA ILE A 185 25.16 -16.64 -11.38
C ILE A 185 23.69 -17.04 -11.21
N LEU A 186 23.32 -18.18 -11.78
CA LEU A 186 22.00 -18.81 -11.62
C LEU A 186 22.00 -19.74 -10.40
N ILE A 187 21.15 -19.45 -9.44
CA ILE A 187 20.98 -20.20 -8.20
C ILE A 187 19.64 -20.93 -8.26
N LYS A 188 19.67 -22.27 -8.30
CA LYS A 188 18.49 -23.12 -8.29
C LYS A 188 18.15 -23.47 -6.84
N LEU A 189 16.97 -23.04 -6.39
CA LEU A 189 16.53 -23.22 -5.00
C LEU A 189 15.63 -24.45 -4.85
N PRO A 190 15.60 -25.11 -3.67
CA PRO A 190 14.63 -26.15 -3.36
C PRO A 190 13.21 -25.56 -3.21
N GLU A 191 12.19 -26.41 -3.25
CA GLU A 191 10.79 -26.00 -2.99
C GLU A 191 10.55 -25.67 -1.50
N THR A 192 11.28 -26.32 -0.60
CA THR A 192 11.14 -26.15 0.86
C THR A 192 12.44 -25.64 1.47
N ASN A 193 12.36 -25.16 2.72
CA ASN A 193 13.54 -24.65 3.46
C ASN A 193 14.28 -23.50 2.75
N LEU A 194 13.53 -22.66 2.02
CA LEU A 194 14.07 -21.55 1.22
C LEU A 194 15.00 -20.62 2.01
N LEU A 195 14.70 -20.34 3.29
CA LEU A 195 15.53 -19.48 4.12
C LEU A 195 16.94 -20.05 4.32
N LYS A 196 17.05 -21.36 4.59
CA LYS A 196 18.35 -22.04 4.73
C LYS A 196 19.11 -22.04 3.40
N ALA A 197 18.42 -22.37 2.31
CA ALA A 197 19.00 -22.37 0.97
C ALA A 197 19.52 -20.98 0.55
N LEU A 198 18.77 -19.90 0.83
CA LEU A 198 19.22 -18.54 0.55
C LEU A 198 20.44 -18.12 1.38
N ASN A 199 20.50 -18.52 2.66
CA ASN A 199 21.67 -18.26 3.49
C ASN A 199 22.90 -19.03 3.00
N LEU A 200 22.72 -20.28 2.55
CA LEU A 200 23.79 -21.08 1.94
C LEU A 200 24.21 -20.47 0.60
N ALA A 201 23.26 -20.07 -0.26
CA ALA A 201 23.53 -19.37 -1.50
C ALA A 201 24.40 -18.13 -1.28
N TYR A 202 24.05 -17.32 -0.28
CA TYR A 202 24.86 -16.16 0.09
C TYR A 202 26.30 -16.53 0.44
N GLN A 203 26.50 -17.56 1.29
CA GLN A 203 27.84 -18.03 1.68
C GLN A 203 28.67 -18.50 0.49
N ILE A 204 28.03 -19.20 -0.46
CA ILE A 204 28.70 -19.71 -1.66
C ILE A 204 29.08 -18.55 -2.60
N THR A 205 28.18 -17.58 -2.82
CA THR A 205 28.41 -16.46 -3.75
C THR A 205 29.47 -15.46 -3.29
N ILE A 206 29.80 -15.45 -1.98
CA ILE A 206 30.89 -14.65 -1.44
C ILE A 206 32.22 -15.42 -1.33
N ASN A 207 32.20 -16.73 -1.51
CA ASN A 207 33.39 -17.58 -1.41
C ASN A 207 34.15 -17.56 -2.73
N GLU A 208 35.46 -17.29 -2.67
CA GLU A 208 36.32 -17.20 -3.85
C GLU A 208 36.42 -18.53 -4.65
N ILE A 209 36.22 -19.65 -3.99
CA ILE A 209 36.24 -20.99 -4.63
C ILE A 209 35.20 -21.08 -5.75
N PHE A 210 34.03 -20.46 -5.57
CA PHE A 210 32.91 -20.51 -6.51
C PHE A 210 32.80 -19.26 -7.42
N LYS A 211 33.86 -18.45 -7.46
CA LYS A 211 33.87 -17.16 -8.17
C LYS A 211 33.59 -17.29 -9.68
N ASN A 212 34.00 -18.40 -10.28
CA ASN A 212 33.87 -18.66 -11.71
C ASN A 212 32.62 -19.49 -12.06
N ASP A 213 31.85 -19.92 -11.07
CA ASP A 213 30.68 -20.75 -11.30
C ASP A 213 29.52 -19.92 -11.85
N LYS A 214 28.87 -20.45 -12.88
CA LYS A 214 27.68 -19.84 -13.49
C LYS A 214 26.37 -20.36 -12.94
N VAL A 215 26.40 -21.60 -12.44
CA VAL A 215 25.21 -22.23 -11.87
C VAL A 215 25.54 -22.84 -10.51
N ILE A 216 24.70 -22.55 -9.53
CA ILE A 216 24.71 -23.15 -8.18
C ILE A 216 23.38 -23.83 -7.96
N ASP A 217 23.39 -25.14 -7.83
CA ASP A 217 22.20 -25.98 -7.64
C ASP A 217 22.08 -26.43 -6.18
N LEU A 218 21.07 -25.94 -5.47
CA LEU A 218 20.78 -26.22 -4.06
C LEU A 218 19.50 -27.05 -3.88
N ARG A 219 18.98 -27.66 -4.93
CA ARG A 219 17.71 -28.41 -4.90
C ARG A 219 17.80 -29.71 -4.08
N ILE A 220 18.98 -30.31 -4.01
CA ILE A 220 19.19 -31.52 -3.23
C ILE A 220 19.67 -31.17 -1.83
N TYR A 221 18.96 -31.65 -0.82
CA TYR A 221 19.29 -31.39 0.58
C TYR A 221 20.72 -31.81 0.92
N ASN A 222 21.48 -30.96 1.57
CA ASN A 222 22.89 -31.12 1.96
C ASN A 222 23.90 -31.28 0.80
N TYR A 223 23.50 -31.05 -0.44
CA TYR A 223 24.43 -31.04 -1.57
C TYR A 223 24.45 -29.70 -2.25
N VAL A 224 25.62 -29.30 -2.71
CA VAL A 224 25.85 -28.14 -3.56
C VAL A 224 26.48 -28.68 -4.86
N ILE A 225 25.79 -28.43 -5.95
CA ILE A 225 26.32 -28.76 -7.28
C ILE A 225 26.62 -27.45 -7.97
N SER A 226 27.85 -27.24 -8.39
CA SER A 226 28.25 -26.04 -9.12
C SER A 226 28.84 -26.38 -10.47
N THR A 227 28.59 -25.52 -11.45
CA THR A 227 29.11 -25.68 -12.80
C THR A 227 29.57 -24.36 -13.37
N ASN A 228 30.61 -24.41 -14.21
CA ASN A 228 31.20 -23.26 -14.90
C ASN A 228 30.62 -23.06 -16.32
N GLU A 229 29.68 -23.91 -16.73
CA GLU A 229 29.02 -23.88 -18.04
C GLU A 229 27.63 -23.21 -17.99
#